data_05de2d2fea80ebe0aea8a7b98c952fae
#
_entry.id   05de2d2fea80ebe0aea8a7b98c952fae
#
_cell.length_a   1.000
_cell.length_b   1.000
_cell.length_c   1.000
_cell.angle_alpha   90.00
_cell.angle_beta   90.00
_cell.angle_gamma   90.00
#
_symmetry.space_group_name_H-M   'P 1'
#
loop_
_entity.id
_entity.type
_entity.pdbx_description
1 polymer ?
#
loop_
_entity_poly.entity_id
_entity_poly.type
_entity_poly.pdbx_seq_one_letter_code
_entity_poly.pdbx_strand_id
1 'polypeptide(L)'
;MSNFKSFKKVMITTFSFLLILLQYSCRNKNNFPLKITIASAGKVQSIDPARASTIKAHQLLGAVGDTLYELNIDGKLVPKLAASMPVLSEDKLKIIIRLKKNIFFHDGTPFNSYAMKFTIERFQNIGTMNYLLNKKIKSIETPNEELLIINLNKPSSSIKGLLTSINLTAISPDFYKNHFNKFLNDKFIGTGEYKLESFSNDLQTLSPNNNYWSKKPKNNGINFVGYNNSSTLYSALRSKQIDVLLSNSIEDTLRYKLKLLSNQYKIHEGESKPIEISFISLRTKIKPLNNKNIRLAIAKSIDRNLIVDKVSYGLRNPARSIIPKVLKK
;
A
#
# COMPACT_ATOMS: atom_id res chain seq x y z
N MET A 1 12.96 74.89 0.64
CA MET A 1 13.84 73.71 0.98
C MET A 1 13.35 72.88 2.19
N SER A 2 12.38 73.34 2.99
CA SER A 2 11.90 72.61 4.19
C SER A 2 10.92 71.44 3.86
N ASN A 3 10.05 71.61 2.88
CA ASN A 3 9.05 70.61 2.52
C ASN A 3 9.59 69.30 1.92
N PHE A 4 10.76 69.32 1.31
CA PHE A 4 11.40 68.13 0.70
C PHE A 4 12.01 67.17 1.73
N LYS A 5 12.48 67.70 2.89
CA LYS A 5 12.99 66.88 4.00
C LYS A 5 11.89 66.19 4.78
N SER A 6 10.72 66.81 4.89
CA SER A 6 9.54 66.21 5.55
C SER A 6 8.98 65.06 4.73
N PHE A 7 8.90 65.20 3.39
CA PHE A 7 8.40 64.17 2.50
C PHE A 7 9.30 62.92 2.48
N LYS A 8 10.63 63.10 2.51
CA LYS A 8 11.57 61.99 2.62
C LYS A 8 11.44 61.23 3.94
N LYS A 9 11.22 61.90 5.05
CA LYS A 9 11.03 61.25 6.36
C LYS A 9 9.75 60.43 6.39
N VAL A 10 8.65 60.93 5.89
CA VAL A 10 7.36 60.21 5.82
C VAL A 10 7.47 58.97 4.91
N MET A 11 8.15 59.08 3.76
CA MET A 11 8.32 57.99 2.83
C MET A 11 9.21 56.89 3.40
N ILE A 12 10.27 57.20 4.15
CA ILE A 12 11.12 56.25 4.84
C ILE A 12 10.40 55.51 5.97
N THR A 13 9.57 56.22 6.75
CA THR A 13 8.79 55.62 7.84
C THR A 13 7.68 54.72 7.30
N THR A 14 7.00 55.07 6.22
CA THR A 14 5.99 54.20 5.58
C THR A 14 6.61 52.93 4.94
N PHE A 15 7.79 53.11 4.32
CA PHE A 15 8.52 51.94 3.74
C PHE A 15 9.02 50.99 4.81
N SER A 16 9.54 51.51 5.95
CA SER A 16 9.95 50.68 7.09
C SER A 16 8.76 49.97 7.73
N PHE A 17 7.59 50.60 7.81
CA PHE A 17 6.38 49.99 8.37
C PHE A 17 5.85 48.84 7.44
N LEU A 18 5.93 49.05 6.12
CA LEU A 18 5.57 48.04 5.13
C LEU A 18 6.52 46.82 5.17
N LEU A 19 7.81 47.03 5.37
CA LEU A 19 8.81 45.96 5.56
C LEU A 19 8.58 45.13 6.84
N ILE A 20 8.15 45.82 7.94
CA ILE A 20 7.81 45.13 9.19
C ILE A 20 6.53 44.31 9.03
N LEU A 21 5.52 44.79 8.31
CA LEU A 21 4.28 44.06 8.02
C LEU A 21 4.55 42.85 7.14
N LEU A 22 5.48 42.92 6.19
CA LEU A 22 5.91 41.79 5.36
C LEU A 22 6.67 40.71 6.19
N GLN A 23 7.44 41.10 7.20
CA GLN A 23 8.08 40.16 8.11
C GLN A 23 7.09 39.49 9.08
N TYR A 24 6.01 40.18 9.49
CA TYR A 24 4.96 39.60 10.31
C TYR A 24 4.11 38.56 9.54
N SER A 25 3.89 38.79 8.25
CA SER A 25 3.15 37.85 7.40
C SER A 25 3.84 36.49 7.20
N CYS A 26 5.17 36.44 7.31
CA CYS A 26 5.94 35.17 7.22
C CYS A 26 6.04 34.38 8.53
N ARG A 27 5.51 34.89 9.66
CA ARG A 27 5.73 34.27 10.98
C ARG A 27 4.54 33.43 11.49
N ASN A 28 3.45 33.36 10.76
CA ASN A 28 2.39 32.41 11.04
C ASN A 28 2.69 31.08 10.33
N LYS A 29 3.76 30.39 10.74
CA LYS A 29 3.81 28.93 10.62
C LYS A 29 2.75 28.41 11.56
N ASN A 30 1.54 28.24 11.05
CA ASN A 30 0.59 27.33 11.67
C ASN A 30 1.33 26.01 11.86
N ASN A 31 1.68 25.69 13.09
CA ASN A 31 2.22 24.39 13.50
C ASN A 31 1.10 23.33 13.43
N PHE A 32 0.36 23.27 12.33
CA PHE A 32 -0.38 22.05 12.02
C PHE A 32 0.67 21.02 11.64
N PRO A 33 0.72 19.90 12.32
CA PRO A 33 1.62 18.82 11.94
C PRO A 33 1.33 18.51 10.48
N LEU A 34 2.34 18.66 9.63
CA LEU A 34 2.22 18.48 8.18
C LEU A 34 1.81 17.03 7.88
N LYS A 35 1.02 16.84 6.84
CA LYS A 35 0.78 15.50 6.28
C LYS A 35 2.12 14.92 5.82
N ILE A 36 2.34 13.64 6.07
CA ILE A 36 3.54 12.93 5.59
C ILE A 36 3.37 12.68 4.09
N THR A 37 4.35 13.08 3.29
CA THR A 37 4.35 12.85 1.85
C THR A 37 5.14 11.58 1.53
N ILE A 38 4.44 10.52 1.12
CA ILE A 38 5.00 9.25 0.68
C ILE A 38 5.00 9.22 -0.85
N ALA A 39 6.14 8.94 -1.44
CA ALA A 39 6.27 8.95 -2.89
C ALA A 39 6.72 7.62 -3.49
N SER A 40 6.20 7.34 -4.67
CA SER A 40 6.58 6.17 -5.48
C SER A 40 6.60 6.51 -6.97
N ALA A 41 7.30 5.72 -7.80
CA ALA A 41 7.24 5.91 -9.25
C ALA A 41 5.92 5.35 -9.83
N GLY A 42 5.30 6.05 -10.81
CA GLY A 42 4.08 5.71 -11.54
C GLY A 42 2.79 6.13 -10.83
N LYS A 43 1.65 5.80 -11.39
CA LYS A 43 0.30 6.26 -11.01
C LYS A 43 -0.52 5.16 -10.34
N VAL A 44 -1.48 5.53 -9.50
CA VAL A 44 -2.51 4.61 -8.97
C VAL A 44 -3.75 4.74 -9.85
N GLN A 45 -4.10 3.69 -10.58
CA GLN A 45 -5.26 3.71 -11.48
C GLN A 45 -6.57 3.39 -10.79
N SER A 46 -6.52 2.66 -9.68
CA SER A 46 -7.70 2.22 -8.94
C SER A 46 -7.35 1.92 -7.49
N ILE A 47 -8.23 2.35 -6.59
CA ILE A 47 -8.24 1.95 -5.18
C ILE A 47 -9.33 0.90 -4.87
N ASP A 48 -10.11 0.46 -5.87
CA ASP A 48 -11.08 -0.61 -5.66
C ASP A 48 -10.36 -1.92 -5.34
N PRO A 49 -10.61 -2.58 -4.19
CA PRO A 49 -9.92 -3.81 -3.82
C PRO A 49 -10.11 -4.92 -4.86
N ALA A 50 -11.28 -5.00 -5.50
CA ALA A 50 -11.56 -6.01 -6.51
C ALA A 50 -10.73 -5.83 -7.79
N ARG A 51 -10.16 -4.63 -8.04
CA ARG A 51 -9.36 -4.30 -9.22
C ARG A 51 -7.89 -4.04 -8.91
N ALA A 52 -7.55 -3.72 -7.67
CA ALA A 52 -6.20 -3.36 -7.27
C ALA A 52 -5.21 -4.51 -7.57
N SER A 53 -4.22 -4.26 -8.42
CA SER A 53 -3.23 -5.26 -8.86
C SER A 53 -1.79 -4.75 -8.77
N THR A 54 -1.59 -3.47 -8.45
CA THR A 54 -0.26 -2.87 -8.33
C THR A 54 0.16 -2.76 -6.87
N ILE A 55 1.46 -2.85 -6.60
CA ILE A 55 2.03 -2.68 -5.24
C ILE A 55 1.58 -1.37 -4.62
N LYS A 56 1.51 -0.29 -5.39
CA LYS A 56 1.06 1.02 -4.91
C LYS A 56 -0.39 1.04 -4.47
N ALA A 57 -1.29 0.46 -5.28
CA ALA A 57 -2.69 0.33 -4.90
C ALA A 57 -2.83 -0.51 -3.63
N HIS A 58 -2.02 -1.56 -3.47
CA HIS A 58 -1.98 -2.38 -2.26
C HIS A 58 -1.48 -1.60 -1.04
N GLN A 59 -0.44 -0.76 -1.20
CA GLN A 59 0.07 0.08 -0.12
C GLN A 59 -0.96 1.14 0.30
N LEU A 60 -1.63 1.76 -0.66
CA LEU A 60 -2.71 2.72 -0.40
C LEU A 60 -3.89 2.04 0.31
N LEU A 61 -4.35 0.88 -0.19
CA LEU A 61 -5.41 0.09 0.43
C LEU A 61 -5.05 -0.33 1.87
N GLY A 62 -3.78 -0.68 2.12
CA GLY A 62 -3.31 -1.04 3.46
C GLY A 62 -3.39 0.09 4.48
N ALA A 63 -3.40 1.36 4.03
CA ALA A 63 -3.59 2.51 4.91
C ALA A 63 -5.07 2.80 5.19
N VAL A 64 -5.96 2.55 4.21
CA VAL A 64 -7.38 2.95 4.30
C VAL A 64 -8.32 1.78 4.64
N GLY A 65 -7.82 0.54 4.72
CA GLY A 65 -8.66 -0.62 5.00
C GLY A 65 -7.92 -1.76 5.66
N ASP A 66 -8.68 -2.69 6.21
CA ASP A 66 -8.19 -3.86 6.93
C ASP A 66 -8.71 -5.15 6.31
N THR A 67 -7.90 -6.20 6.39
CA THR A 67 -8.24 -7.58 6.01
C THR A 67 -8.62 -8.41 7.24
N LEU A 68 -9.14 -9.61 7.05
CA LEU A 68 -9.41 -10.53 8.19
C LEU A 68 -8.14 -10.91 8.94
N TYR A 69 -7.08 -11.19 8.19
CA TYR A 69 -5.78 -11.58 8.70
C TYR A 69 -4.68 -10.81 7.97
N GLU A 70 -3.52 -10.71 8.58
CA GLU A 70 -2.32 -10.16 7.94
C GLU A 70 -1.11 -11.06 8.19
N LEU A 71 -0.02 -10.83 7.45
CA LEU A 71 1.26 -11.47 7.73
C LEU A 71 2.12 -10.52 8.56
N ASN A 72 2.58 -10.98 9.71
CA ASN A 72 3.55 -10.21 10.48
C ASN A 72 4.92 -10.18 9.80
N ILE A 73 5.88 -9.45 10.38
CA ILE A 73 7.23 -9.31 9.84
C ILE A 73 7.96 -10.64 9.64
N ASP A 74 7.56 -11.70 10.36
CA ASP A 74 8.10 -13.05 10.21
C ASP A 74 7.38 -13.90 9.16
N GLY A 75 6.38 -13.31 8.47
CA GLY A 75 5.54 -14.02 7.50
C GLY A 75 4.53 -14.97 8.13
N LYS A 76 4.27 -14.84 9.43
CA LYS A 76 3.26 -15.63 10.14
C LYS A 76 1.90 -14.95 10.05
N LEU A 77 0.87 -15.77 9.86
CA LEU A 77 -0.53 -15.32 9.88
C LEU A 77 -0.89 -14.81 11.26
N VAL A 78 -1.45 -13.59 11.34
CA VAL A 78 -1.98 -13.00 12.57
C VAL A 78 -3.37 -12.41 12.33
N PRO A 79 -4.28 -12.44 13.33
CA PRO A 79 -5.61 -11.87 13.22
C PRO A 79 -5.56 -10.34 13.13
N LYS A 80 -6.39 -9.73 12.23
CA LYS A 80 -6.58 -8.29 12.13
C LYS A 80 -8.05 -7.91 12.41
N LEU A 81 -8.97 -8.05 11.48
CA LEU A 81 -10.42 -7.93 11.75
C LEU A 81 -10.99 -9.19 12.40
N ALA A 82 -10.35 -10.34 12.22
CA ALA A 82 -10.66 -11.55 12.97
C ALA A 82 -10.25 -11.39 14.45
N ALA A 83 -11.03 -11.98 15.36
CA ALA A 83 -10.74 -12.00 16.80
C ALA A 83 -9.71 -13.07 17.18
N SER A 84 -9.62 -14.15 16.40
CA SER A 84 -8.73 -15.28 16.63
C SER A 84 -8.27 -15.93 15.33
N MET A 85 -7.36 -16.90 15.42
CA MET A 85 -6.99 -17.73 14.27
C MET A 85 -8.20 -18.51 13.75
N PRO A 86 -8.29 -18.79 12.43
CA PRO A 86 -9.42 -19.50 11.84
C PRO A 86 -9.41 -20.96 12.30
N VAL A 87 -10.57 -21.48 12.66
CA VAL A 87 -10.77 -22.88 13.04
C VAL A 87 -11.26 -23.65 11.80
N LEU A 88 -10.62 -24.80 11.54
CA LEU A 88 -11.06 -25.71 10.49
C LEU A 88 -11.92 -26.82 11.09
N SER A 89 -13.00 -27.23 10.38
CA SER A 89 -13.71 -28.48 10.68
C SER A 89 -12.80 -29.70 10.47
N GLU A 90 -13.18 -30.84 11.06
CA GLU A 90 -12.41 -32.11 10.95
C GLU A 90 -12.18 -32.52 9.49
N ASP A 91 -13.22 -32.41 8.65
CA ASP A 91 -13.17 -32.67 7.22
C ASP A 91 -12.42 -31.60 6.40
N LYS A 92 -12.01 -30.50 7.05
CA LYS A 92 -11.32 -29.33 6.46
C LYS A 92 -12.14 -28.64 5.36
N LEU A 93 -13.46 -28.84 5.34
CA LEU A 93 -14.37 -28.20 4.38
C LEU A 93 -15.01 -26.93 4.90
N LYS A 94 -14.91 -26.63 6.21
CA LYS A 94 -15.40 -25.39 6.80
C LYS A 94 -14.28 -24.61 7.47
N ILE A 95 -14.30 -23.30 7.28
CA ILE A 95 -13.42 -22.36 7.95
C ILE A 95 -14.32 -21.47 8.80
N ILE A 96 -14.16 -21.53 10.10
CA ILE A 96 -14.92 -20.79 11.09
C ILE A 96 -14.07 -19.62 11.57
N ILE A 97 -14.56 -18.40 11.40
CA ILE A 97 -13.85 -17.16 11.71
C ILE A 97 -14.72 -16.33 12.67
N ARG A 98 -14.19 -16.06 13.85
CA ARG A 98 -14.76 -15.11 14.80
C ARG A 98 -14.25 -13.72 14.48
N LEU A 99 -15.13 -12.72 14.43
CA LEU A 99 -14.82 -11.34 14.13
C LEU A 99 -14.71 -10.51 15.41
N LYS A 100 -13.90 -9.45 15.37
CA LYS A 100 -13.84 -8.45 16.42
C LYS A 100 -15.12 -7.61 16.45
N LYS A 101 -15.50 -7.15 17.62
CA LYS A 101 -16.64 -6.26 17.86
C LYS A 101 -16.25 -4.79 17.78
N ASN A 102 -17.26 -3.92 17.65
CA ASN A 102 -17.11 -2.46 17.76
C ASN A 102 -16.12 -1.88 16.72
N ILE A 103 -16.07 -2.46 15.54
CA ILE A 103 -15.35 -1.92 14.41
C ILE A 103 -16.35 -1.25 13.47
N PHE A 104 -15.99 -0.06 12.98
CA PHE A 104 -16.84 0.73 12.10
C PHE A 104 -16.10 1.08 10.81
N PHE A 105 -16.83 1.12 9.72
CA PHE A 105 -16.35 1.68 8.47
C PHE A 105 -16.20 3.20 8.57
N HIS A 106 -15.52 3.80 7.59
CA HIS A 106 -15.30 5.24 7.55
C HIS A 106 -16.59 6.08 7.46
N ASP A 107 -17.67 5.49 6.98
CA ASP A 107 -19.02 6.08 6.92
C ASP A 107 -19.83 5.91 8.22
N GLY A 108 -19.25 5.26 9.23
CA GLY A 108 -19.92 5.01 10.51
C GLY A 108 -20.77 3.73 10.56
N THR A 109 -20.92 3.00 9.46
CA THR A 109 -21.64 1.73 9.46
C THR A 109 -20.81 0.62 10.16
N PRO A 110 -21.45 -0.37 10.83
CA PRO A 110 -20.73 -1.39 11.57
C PRO A 110 -20.09 -2.42 10.63
N PHE A 111 -18.87 -2.84 10.94
CA PHE A 111 -18.24 -4.02 10.36
C PHE A 111 -18.74 -5.27 11.09
N ASN A 112 -19.21 -6.26 10.35
CA ASN A 112 -19.69 -7.54 10.86
C ASN A 112 -19.53 -8.65 9.82
N SER A 113 -20.01 -9.85 10.12
CA SER A 113 -19.93 -11.01 9.23
C SER A 113 -20.65 -10.79 7.90
N TYR A 114 -21.76 -10.04 7.89
CA TYR A 114 -22.52 -9.72 6.67
C TYR A 114 -21.70 -8.83 5.74
N ALA A 115 -21.00 -7.83 6.31
CA ALA A 115 -20.12 -6.95 5.54
C ALA A 115 -18.93 -7.72 4.96
N MET A 116 -18.36 -8.66 5.71
CA MET A 116 -17.26 -9.47 5.20
C MET A 116 -17.73 -10.47 4.13
N LYS A 117 -18.91 -11.09 4.29
CA LYS A 117 -19.54 -11.90 3.26
C LYS A 117 -19.73 -11.09 1.97
N PHE A 118 -20.33 -9.90 2.07
CA PHE A 118 -20.50 -8.98 0.94
C PHE A 118 -19.19 -8.68 0.23
N THR A 119 -18.12 -8.40 0.99
CA THR A 119 -16.77 -8.14 0.46
C THR A 119 -16.25 -9.32 -0.37
N ILE A 120 -16.34 -10.55 0.17
CA ILE A 120 -15.85 -11.75 -0.50
C ILE A 120 -16.69 -12.06 -1.74
N GLU A 121 -18.01 -11.98 -1.65
CA GLU A 121 -18.92 -12.23 -2.77
C GLU A 121 -18.72 -11.21 -3.90
N ARG A 122 -18.54 -9.91 -3.56
CA ARG A 122 -18.22 -8.91 -4.56
C ARG A 122 -16.89 -9.20 -5.25
N PHE A 123 -15.85 -9.60 -4.50
CA PHE A 123 -14.59 -10.00 -5.11
C PHE A 123 -14.73 -11.25 -6.00
N GLN A 124 -15.51 -12.24 -5.59
CA GLN A 124 -15.80 -13.42 -6.42
C GLN A 124 -16.52 -13.05 -7.72
N ASN A 125 -17.36 -12.02 -7.68
CA ASN A 125 -18.16 -11.60 -8.84
C ASN A 125 -17.33 -10.79 -9.85
N ILE A 126 -16.66 -9.70 -9.42
CA ILE A 126 -16.01 -8.76 -10.33
C ILE A 126 -14.47 -8.71 -10.18
N GLY A 127 -13.90 -9.37 -9.18
CA GLY A 127 -12.46 -9.29 -8.91
C GLY A 127 -11.61 -9.75 -10.08
N THR A 128 -10.58 -8.98 -10.42
CA THR A 128 -9.64 -9.31 -11.52
C THR A 128 -8.88 -10.63 -11.29
N MET A 129 -8.77 -11.04 -10.00
CA MET A 129 -8.16 -12.31 -9.59
C MET A 129 -9.14 -13.24 -8.89
N ASN A 130 -10.44 -13.13 -9.20
CA ASN A 130 -11.50 -13.91 -8.56
C ASN A 130 -11.33 -15.43 -8.72
N TYR A 131 -10.62 -15.89 -9.76
CA TYR A 131 -10.29 -17.30 -10.00
C TYR A 131 -9.53 -17.93 -8.81
N LEU A 132 -8.89 -17.13 -7.96
CA LEU A 132 -8.21 -17.60 -6.75
C LEU A 132 -9.21 -18.14 -5.71
N LEU A 133 -10.44 -17.63 -5.67
CA LEU A 133 -11.49 -18.00 -4.72
C LEU A 133 -12.63 -18.82 -5.35
N ASN A 134 -13.05 -18.51 -6.58
CA ASN A 134 -14.28 -19.05 -7.20
C ASN A 134 -14.34 -20.57 -7.26
N LYS A 135 -13.19 -21.24 -7.44
CA LYS A 135 -13.12 -22.72 -7.43
C LYS A 135 -12.97 -23.31 -6.03
N LYS A 136 -12.76 -22.50 -5.00
CA LYS A 136 -12.47 -22.96 -3.64
C LYS A 136 -13.67 -22.82 -2.71
N ILE A 137 -14.35 -21.68 -2.77
CA ILE A 137 -15.48 -21.35 -1.89
C ILE A 137 -16.78 -21.91 -2.51
N LYS A 138 -17.51 -22.68 -1.73
CA LYS A 138 -18.85 -23.23 -2.06
C LYS A 138 -19.94 -22.26 -1.65
N SER A 139 -19.88 -21.77 -0.40
CA SER A 139 -20.85 -20.83 0.16
C SER A 139 -20.24 -20.10 1.37
N ILE A 140 -20.88 -19.00 1.76
CA ILE A 140 -20.50 -18.21 2.94
C ILE A 140 -21.75 -18.04 3.80
N GLU A 141 -21.63 -18.42 5.07
CA GLU A 141 -22.70 -18.31 6.07
C GLU A 141 -22.32 -17.26 7.11
N THR A 142 -23.33 -16.56 7.59
CA THR A 142 -23.23 -15.52 8.61
C THR A 142 -24.28 -15.78 9.69
N PRO A 143 -24.08 -16.78 10.58
CA PRO A 143 -25.06 -17.17 11.58
C PRO A 143 -25.44 -16.03 12.54
N ASN A 144 -24.49 -15.14 12.82
CA ASN A 144 -24.69 -13.90 13.57
C ASN A 144 -23.62 -12.87 13.15
N GLU A 145 -23.66 -11.67 13.70
CA GLU A 145 -22.76 -10.56 13.33
C GLU A 145 -21.26 -10.84 13.55
N GLU A 146 -20.91 -11.77 14.44
CA GLU A 146 -19.54 -12.06 14.84
C GLU A 146 -19.00 -13.35 14.21
N LEU A 147 -19.82 -14.13 13.53
CA LEU A 147 -19.43 -15.44 13.04
C LEU A 147 -19.57 -15.53 11.52
N LEU A 148 -18.42 -15.74 10.88
CA LEU A 148 -18.31 -15.99 9.45
C LEU A 148 -17.89 -17.43 9.23
N ILE A 149 -18.63 -18.19 8.44
CA ILE A 149 -18.30 -19.57 8.07
C ILE A 149 -18.13 -19.62 6.55
N ILE A 150 -16.95 -20.05 6.10
CA ILE A 150 -16.65 -20.23 4.67
C ILE A 150 -16.64 -21.74 4.40
N ASN A 151 -17.59 -22.19 3.61
CA ASN A 151 -17.68 -23.59 3.15
C ASN A 151 -16.83 -23.75 1.87
N LEU A 152 -16.05 -24.79 1.80
CA LEU A 152 -15.14 -25.08 0.70
C LEU A 152 -15.67 -26.23 -0.17
N ASN A 153 -15.38 -26.17 -1.47
CA ASN A 153 -15.65 -27.27 -2.40
C ASN A 153 -14.75 -28.49 -2.12
N LYS A 154 -13.54 -28.27 -1.63
CA LYS A 154 -12.55 -29.28 -1.24
C LYS A 154 -11.52 -28.68 -0.28
N PRO A 155 -10.83 -29.50 0.52
CA PRO A 155 -9.81 -29.01 1.42
C PRO A 155 -8.75 -28.20 0.68
N SER A 156 -8.34 -27.03 1.24
CA SER A 156 -7.41 -26.11 0.61
C SER A 156 -6.43 -25.55 1.63
N SER A 157 -5.14 -25.88 1.50
CA SER A 157 -4.08 -25.32 2.36
C SER A 157 -3.84 -23.84 2.10
N SER A 158 -4.12 -23.35 0.89
CA SER A 158 -3.86 -21.96 0.50
C SER A 158 -4.93 -20.96 0.97
N ILE A 159 -6.10 -21.42 1.42
CA ILE A 159 -7.22 -20.52 1.73
C ILE A 159 -6.88 -19.56 2.87
N LYS A 160 -6.16 -20.01 3.90
CA LYS A 160 -5.75 -19.15 5.02
C LYS A 160 -4.86 -17.98 4.53
N GLY A 161 -3.95 -18.25 3.60
CA GLY A 161 -3.14 -17.21 2.97
C GLY A 161 -3.95 -16.26 2.10
N LEU A 162 -4.98 -16.76 1.40
CA LEU A 162 -5.87 -15.90 0.61
C LEU A 162 -6.66 -14.92 1.46
N LEU A 163 -6.98 -15.26 2.73
CA LEU A 163 -7.66 -14.37 3.66
C LEU A 163 -6.79 -13.20 4.16
N THR A 164 -5.50 -13.16 3.83
CA THR A 164 -4.63 -12.00 4.04
C THR A 164 -4.55 -11.10 2.81
N SER A 165 -5.19 -11.49 1.70
CA SER A 165 -5.11 -10.72 0.46
C SER A 165 -5.70 -9.33 0.64
N ILE A 166 -4.94 -8.30 0.28
CA ILE A 166 -5.40 -6.91 0.29
C ILE A 166 -6.63 -6.69 -0.61
N ASN A 167 -6.85 -7.57 -1.58
CA ASN A 167 -8.04 -7.56 -2.43
C ASN A 167 -9.31 -7.99 -1.67
N LEU A 168 -9.18 -8.57 -0.47
CA LEU A 168 -10.27 -8.88 0.46
C LEU A 168 -10.35 -7.88 1.62
N THR A 169 -9.80 -6.69 1.44
CA THR A 169 -10.01 -5.57 2.37
C THR A 169 -11.49 -5.30 2.52
N ALA A 170 -11.96 -5.23 3.77
CA ALA A 170 -13.37 -5.04 4.09
C ALA A 170 -13.89 -3.71 3.52
N ILE A 171 -15.04 -3.74 2.88
CA ILE A 171 -15.72 -2.59 2.28
C ILE A 171 -17.11 -2.42 2.87
N SER A 172 -17.60 -1.17 2.99
CA SER A 172 -18.94 -0.86 3.51
C SER A 172 -20.01 -1.35 2.54
N PRO A 173 -20.90 -2.28 2.93
CA PRO A 173 -22.01 -2.71 2.07
C PRO A 173 -22.94 -1.57 1.69
N ASP A 174 -23.20 -0.63 2.60
CA ASP A 174 -24.12 0.49 2.35
C ASP A 174 -23.60 1.40 1.24
N PHE A 175 -22.29 1.63 1.20
CA PHE A 175 -21.67 2.42 0.14
C PHE A 175 -21.59 1.65 -1.18
N TYR A 176 -21.29 0.34 -1.14
CA TYR A 176 -21.01 -0.44 -2.35
C TYR A 176 -22.23 -1.20 -2.92
N LYS A 177 -23.37 -1.29 -2.23
CA LYS A 177 -24.56 -2.06 -2.68
C LYS A 177 -25.06 -1.68 -4.07
N ASN A 178 -25.08 -0.39 -4.40
CA ASN A 178 -25.47 0.09 -5.73
C ASN A 178 -24.37 -0.04 -6.79
N HIS A 179 -23.17 -0.47 -6.38
CA HIS A 179 -21.98 -0.64 -7.22
C HIS A 179 -21.39 -2.05 -7.09
N PHE A 180 -22.20 -3.03 -6.66
CA PHE A 180 -21.74 -4.41 -6.43
C PHE A 180 -21.04 -5.00 -7.67
N ASN A 181 -21.58 -4.74 -8.85
CA ASN A 181 -21.10 -5.22 -10.15
C ASN A 181 -20.22 -4.22 -10.91
N LYS A 182 -19.75 -3.14 -10.25
CA LYS A 182 -18.95 -2.08 -10.89
C LYS A 182 -17.72 -1.75 -10.04
N PHE A 183 -16.61 -1.38 -10.71
CA PHE A 183 -15.43 -0.87 -10.02
C PHE A 183 -15.62 0.60 -9.63
N LEU A 184 -15.20 0.94 -8.42
CA LEU A 184 -15.08 2.32 -7.93
C LEU A 184 -13.60 2.67 -7.82
N ASN A 185 -13.03 3.22 -8.89
CA ASN A 185 -11.59 3.38 -9.00
C ASN A 185 -11.00 4.47 -8.11
N ASP A 186 -11.80 5.48 -7.76
CA ASP A 186 -11.42 6.72 -7.10
C ASP A 186 -12.10 6.95 -5.74
N LYS A 187 -12.90 5.98 -5.28
CA LYS A 187 -13.64 6.04 -4.01
C LYS A 187 -13.43 4.78 -3.20
N PHE A 188 -13.31 4.94 -1.89
CA PHE A 188 -13.14 3.81 -0.99
C PHE A 188 -13.67 4.13 0.41
N ILE A 189 -14.47 3.22 0.95
CA ILE A 189 -14.95 3.23 2.33
C ILE A 189 -14.58 1.90 2.97
N GLY A 190 -13.56 1.92 3.81
CA GLY A 190 -13.04 0.78 4.55
C GLY A 190 -13.03 1.02 6.06
N THR A 191 -12.25 0.21 6.78
CA THR A 191 -12.11 0.22 8.24
C THR A 191 -10.78 0.77 8.72
N GLY A 192 -9.89 1.23 7.81
CA GLY A 192 -8.49 1.51 8.08
C GLY A 192 -8.21 2.73 8.96
N GLU A 193 -6.95 2.88 9.33
CA GLU A 193 -6.46 3.99 10.18
C GLU A 193 -6.50 5.37 9.49
N TYR A 194 -6.57 5.40 8.16
CA TYR A 194 -6.77 6.61 7.37
C TYR A 194 -8.02 6.49 6.50
N LYS A 195 -8.64 7.65 6.21
CA LYS A 195 -9.75 7.80 5.27
C LYS A 195 -9.25 8.40 3.97
N LEU A 196 -9.76 7.94 2.83
CA LEU A 196 -9.51 8.59 1.55
C LEU A 196 -10.26 9.93 1.50
N GLU A 197 -9.53 11.04 1.40
CA GLU A 197 -10.06 12.40 1.33
C GLU A 197 -10.22 12.84 -0.13
N SER A 198 -9.19 12.60 -0.94
CA SER A 198 -9.22 12.88 -2.37
C SER A 198 -8.39 11.88 -3.17
N PHE A 199 -8.75 11.69 -4.44
CA PHE A 199 -8.08 10.79 -5.34
C PHE A 199 -7.90 11.43 -6.73
N SER A 200 -6.67 11.47 -7.18
CA SER A 200 -6.30 11.58 -8.58
C SER A 200 -5.26 10.49 -8.90
N ASN A 201 -4.97 10.26 -10.17
CA ASN A 201 -3.99 9.22 -10.55
C ASN A 201 -2.58 9.46 -9.98
N ASP A 202 -2.22 10.73 -9.75
CA ASP A 202 -0.89 11.13 -9.31
C ASP A 202 -0.83 11.50 -7.82
N LEU A 203 -1.98 11.80 -7.19
CA LEU A 203 -2.05 12.22 -5.80
C LEU A 203 -3.28 11.63 -5.13
N GLN A 204 -3.06 10.95 -4.01
CA GLN A 204 -4.11 10.52 -3.10
C GLN A 204 -3.86 11.16 -1.75
N THR A 205 -4.87 11.85 -1.23
CA THR A 205 -4.81 12.51 0.08
C THR A 205 -5.61 11.71 1.08
N LEU A 206 -4.98 11.40 2.21
CA LEU A 206 -5.58 10.66 3.30
C LEU A 206 -5.66 11.54 4.55
N SER A 207 -6.78 11.47 5.26
CA SER A 207 -6.97 12.06 6.58
C SER A 207 -6.97 10.98 7.67
N PRO A 208 -6.58 11.30 8.92
CA PRO A 208 -6.60 10.33 10.02
C PRO A 208 -8.03 9.88 10.34
N ASN A 209 -8.21 8.60 10.60
CA ASN A 209 -9.45 8.07 11.18
C ASN A 209 -9.37 8.15 12.70
N ASN A 210 -9.92 9.21 13.28
CA ASN A 210 -9.92 9.42 14.74
C ASN A 210 -10.72 8.35 15.51
N ASN A 211 -11.58 7.60 14.81
CA ASN A 211 -12.37 6.51 15.38
C ASN A 211 -11.80 5.13 15.02
N TYR A 212 -10.52 5.06 14.61
CA TYR A 212 -9.90 3.78 14.30
C TYR A 212 -9.92 2.85 15.51
N TRP A 213 -10.31 1.62 15.28
CA TRP A 213 -10.53 0.59 16.30
C TRP A 213 -9.26 0.08 16.98
N SER A 214 -8.09 0.39 16.43
CA SER A 214 -6.78 0.02 16.97
C SER A 214 -5.96 1.27 17.28
N LYS A 215 -4.62 1.21 17.10
CA LYS A 215 -3.73 2.33 17.37
C LYS A 215 -3.95 3.46 16.36
N LYS A 216 -4.38 4.61 16.85
CA LYS A 216 -4.67 5.77 16.01
C LYS A 216 -3.42 6.38 15.39
N PRO A 217 -3.51 6.96 14.17
CA PRO A 217 -2.43 7.73 13.56
C PRO A 217 -1.97 8.87 14.47
N LYS A 218 -0.67 9.14 14.45
CA LYS A 218 -0.07 10.25 15.22
C LYS A 218 0.20 11.49 14.37
N ASN A 219 0.00 11.39 13.04
CA ASN A 219 0.18 12.47 12.08
C ASN A 219 -1.17 13.01 11.59
N ASN A 220 -1.14 14.10 10.83
CA ASN A 220 -2.36 14.75 10.30
C ASN A 220 -2.79 14.21 8.93
N GLY A 221 -2.30 13.06 8.54
CA GLY A 221 -2.65 12.39 7.30
C GLY A 221 -1.45 12.13 6.40
N ILE A 222 -1.73 11.62 5.22
CA ILE A 222 -0.74 11.20 4.23
C ILE A 222 -1.10 11.80 2.88
N ASN A 223 -0.09 12.33 2.18
CA ASN A 223 -0.12 12.55 0.74
C ASN A 223 0.64 11.41 0.07
N PHE A 224 -0.03 10.61 -0.74
CA PHE A 224 0.59 9.54 -1.51
C PHE A 224 0.79 10.02 -2.95
N VAL A 225 2.05 10.26 -3.36
CA VAL A 225 2.36 10.96 -4.60
C VAL A 225 3.03 10.02 -5.61
N GLY A 226 2.52 10.01 -6.84
CA GLY A 226 3.07 9.26 -7.95
C GLY A 226 3.99 10.13 -8.82
N TYR A 227 5.25 9.73 -8.97
CA TYR A 227 6.20 10.37 -9.88
C TYR A 227 6.35 9.56 -11.17
N ASN A 228 6.66 10.22 -12.29
CA ASN A 228 6.71 9.57 -13.59
C ASN A 228 7.93 8.64 -13.75
N ASN A 229 9.05 8.95 -13.08
CA ASN A 229 10.29 8.17 -13.18
C ASN A 229 11.17 8.28 -11.94
N SER A 230 12.18 7.42 -11.87
CA SER A 230 13.13 7.34 -10.76
C SER A 230 13.95 8.63 -10.56
N SER A 231 14.30 9.34 -11.62
CA SER A 231 15.13 10.55 -11.55
C SER A 231 14.39 11.70 -10.89
N THR A 232 13.11 11.91 -11.24
CA THR A 232 12.27 12.94 -10.60
C THR A 232 12.03 12.61 -9.14
N LEU A 233 11.82 11.34 -8.82
CA LEU A 233 11.64 10.85 -7.46
C LEU A 233 12.91 11.07 -6.59
N TYR A 234 14.09 10.75 -7.16
CA TYR A 234 15.38 11.02 -6.54
C TYR A 234 15.59 12.51 -6.23
N SER A 235 15.27 13.39 -7.19
CA SER A 235 15.38 14.83 -7.03
C SER A 235 14.42 15.38 -5.97
N ALA A 236 13.17 14.87 -5.93
CA ALA A 236 12.15 15.28 -4.98
C ALA A 236 12.55 14.93 -3.53
N LEU A 237 13.18 13.76 -3.31
CA LEU A 237 13.68 13.40 -1.98
C LEU A 237 14.84 14.33 -1.55
N ARG A 238 15.77 14.60 -2.45
CA ARG A 238 16.90 15.49 -2.17
C ARG A 238 16.50 16.94 -1.88
N SER A 239 15.46 17.42 -2.57
CA SER A 239 14.92 18.77 -2.35
C SER A 239 13.91 18.85 -1.18
N LYS A 240 13.71 17.74 -0.45
CA LYS A 240 12.76 17.64 0.68
C LYS A 240 11.32 17.96 0.30
N GLN A 241 10.92 17.70 -0.94
CA GLN A 241 9.53 17.77 -1.39
C GLN A 241 8.72 16.56 -0.94
N ILE A 242 9.41 15.46 -0.60
CA ILE A 242 8.82 14.23 -0.07
C ILE A 242 9.55 13.81 1.20
N ASP A 243 8.82 13.15 2.10
CA ASP A 243 9.35 12.67 3.38
C ASP A 243 9.79 11.21 3.30
N VAL A 244 9.07 10.40 2.52
CA VAL A 244 9.30 8.95 2.39
C VAL A 244 9.33 8.54 0.93
N LEU A 245 10.38 7.82 0.56
CA LEU A 245 10.54 7.19 -0.74
C LEU A 245 10.43 5.67 -0.60
N LEU A 246 9.56 5.05 -1.39
CA LEU A 246 9.46 3.61 -1.46
C LEU A 246 10.52 3.04 -2.42
N SER A 247 11.46 2.27 -1.89
CA SER A 247 12.69 1.83 -2.58
C SER A 247 12.45 0.95 -3.81
N ASN A 248 11.31 0.24 -3.88
CA ASN A 248 10.91 -0.53 -5.06
C ASN A 248 10.55 0.34 -6.28
N SER A 249 10.46 1.64 -6.08
CA SER A 249 10.08 2.62 -7.10
C SER A 249 11.27 3.39 -7.69
N ILE A 250 12.49 3.09 -7.26
CA ILE A 250 13.72 3.76 -7.69
C ILE A 250 14.73 2.74 -8.22
N GLU A 251 15.44 3.11 -9.28
CA GLU A 251 16.50 2.28 -9.85
C GLU A 251 17.66 2.08 -8.85
N ASP A 252 18.25 0.90 -8.86
CA ASP A 252 19.33 0.53 -7.92
C ASP A 252 20.54 1.51 -7.98
N THR A 253 20.85 2.06 -9.16
CA THR A 253 21.89 3.09 -9.33
C THR A 253 21.61 4.34 -8.51
N LEU A 254 20.37 4.85 -8.56
CA LEU A 254 19.96 6.05 -7.82
C LEU A 254 19.81 5.74 -6.33
N ARG A 255 19.30 4.56 -5.97
CA ARG A 255 19.26 4.08 -4.59
C ARG A 255 20.67 4.02 -3.98
N TYR A 256 21.64 3.48 -4.71
CA TYR A 256 23.03 3.45 -4.27
C TYR A 256 23.60 4.86 -4.06
N LYS A 257 23.32 5.80 -4.98
CA LYS A 257 23.69 7.22 -4.79
C LYS A 257 23.07 7.83 -3.54
N LEU A 258 21.78 7.56 -3.25
CA LEU A 258 21.12 8.02 -2.02
C LEU A 258 21.81 7.45 -0.77
N LYS A 259 22.21 6.17 -0.79
CA LYS A 259 22.93 5.53 0.30
C LYS A 259 24.28 6.21 0.56
N LEU A 260 25.05 6.53 -0.48
CA LEU A 260 26.33 7.27 -0.35
C LEU A 260 26.14 8.68 0.21
N LEU A 261 25.02 9.32 -0.10
CA LEU A 261 24.72 10.69 0.32
C LEU A 261 23.82 10.74 1.57
N SER A 262 23.53 9.61 2.21
CA SER A 262 22.57 9.50 3.32
C SER A 262 22.91 10.43 4.49
N ASN A 263 24.17 10.52 4.88
CA ASN A 263 24.62 11.41 5.95
C ASN A 263 24.45 12.90 5.58
N GLN A 264 24.78 13.28 4.33
CA GLN A 264 24.67 14.66 3.86
C GLN A 264 23.21 15.13 3.83
N TYR A 265 22.28 14.27 3.42
CA TYR A 265 20.84 14.61 3.32
C TYR A 265 20.02 14.16 4.52
N LYS A 266 20.64 13.55 5.54
CA LYS A 266 19.98 12.99 6.73
C LYS A 266 18.87 11.99 6.33
N ILE A 267 19.19 11.08 5.39
CA ILE A 267 18.26 10.04 4.92
C ILE A 267 18.46 8.79 5.79
N HIS A 268 17.37 8.26 6.31
CA HIS A 268 17.33 6.98 7.03
C HIS A 268 16.75 5.91 6.12
N GLU A 269 17.46 4.80 5.95
CA GLU A 269 17.00 3.64 5.19
C GLU A 269 16.39 2.60 6.14
N GLY A 270 15.13 2.25 5.91
CA GLY A 270 14.47 1.10 6.54
C GLY A 270 14.49 -0.11 5.61
N GLU A 271 14.76 -1.29 6.14
CA GLU A 271 14.73 -2.53 5.36
C GLU A 271 13.55 -3.40 5.74
N SER A 272 12.86 -3.95 4.72
CA SER A 272 11.90 -5.04 4.87
C SER A 272 12.49 -6.37 4.40
N LYS A 273 11.90 -7.48 4.82
CA LYS A 273 12.26 -8.77 4.22
C LYS A 273 11.93 -8.77 2.72
N PRO A 274 12.82 -9.32 1.85
CA PRO A 274 12.58 -9.34 0.40
C PRO A 274 11.34 -10.19 0.08
N ILE A 275 10.37 -9.59 -0.60
CA ILE A 275 9.14 -10.25 -1.06
C ILE A 275 9.03 -10.28 -2.59
N GLU A 276 9.92 -9.58 -3.29
CA GLU A 276 9.98 -9.53 -4.75
C GLU A 276 11.15 -10.34 -5.29
N ILE A 277 10.94 -10.97 -6.44
CA ILE A 277 11.97 -11.73 -7.16
C ILE A 277 11.92 -11.34 -8.62
N SER A 278 13.08 -10.96 -9.17
CA SER A 278 13.28 -10.82 -10.61
C SER A 278 13.66 -12.18 -11.21
N PHE A 279 13.00 -12.58 -12.29
CA PHE A 279 13.25 -13.85 -12.96
C PHE A 279 13.11 -13.74 -14.47
N ILE A 280 13.72 -14.69 -15.19
CA ILE A 280 13.56 -14.84 -16.64
C ILE A 280 12.58 -15.97 -16.91
N SER A 281 11.50 -15.67 -17.63
CA SER A 281 10.53 -16.68 -18.10
C SER A 281 10.89 -17.13 -19.49
N LEU A 282 11.02 -18.46 -19.68
CA LEU A 282 11.35 -19.08 -20.96
C LEU A 282 10.10 -19.74 -21.57
N ARG A 283 9.83 -19.45 -22.85
CA ARG A 283 8.71 -20.06 -23.61
C ARG A 283 9.06 -21.50 -24.02
N THR A 284 8.81 -22.45 -23.14
CA THR A 284 9.24 -23.86 -23.33
C THR A 284 8.60 -24.61 -24.50
N LYS A 285 7.57 -24.06 -25.13
CA LYS A 285 6.90 -24.64 -26.32
C LYS A 285 7.46 -24.15 -27.64
N ILE A 286 8.34 -23.16 -27.64
CA ILE A 286 8.89 -22.54 -28.86
C ILE A 286 10.36 -22.94 -29.04
N LYS A 287 10.75 -23.31 -30.27
CA LYS A 287 12.19 -23.56 -30.64
C LYS A 287 12.98 -22.22 -30.49
N PRO A 288 14.24 -22.27 -30.06
CA PRO A 288 14.98 -23.45 -29.58
C PRO A 288 14.73 -23.79 -28.09
N LEU A 289 13.88 -23.02 -27.39
CA LEU A 289 13.65 -23.14 -25.95
C LEU A 289 12.82 -24.36 -25.53
N ASN A 290 12.26 -25.11 -26.49
CA ASN A 290 11.64 -26.40 -26.24
C ASN A 290 12.68 -27.46 -25.86
N ASN A 291 13.95 -27.28 -26.20
CA ASN A 291 15.04 -28.15 -25.81
C ASN A 291 15.47 -27.81 -24.34
N LYS A 292 15.41 -28.84 -23.47
CA LYS A 292 15.79 -28.73 -22.05
C LYS A 292 17.25 -28.32 -21.88
N ASN A 293 18.17 -28.86 -22.71
CA ASN A 293 19.59 -28.57 -22.58
C ASN A 293 19.91 -27.09 -22.90
N ILE A 294 19.22 -26.50 -23.86
CA ILE A 294 19.36 -25.06 -24.15
C ILE A 294 18.91 -24.24 -22.96
N ARG A 295 17.77 -24.58 -22.33
CA ARG A 295 17.32 -23.83 -21.12
C ARG A 295 18.30 -23.99 -19.95
N LEU A 296 18.90 -25.18 -19.78
CA LEU A 296 19.93 -25.40 -18.75
C LEU A 296 21.21 -24.62 -19.06
N ALA A 297 21.62 -24.55 -20.32
CA ALA A 297 22.78 -23.75 -20.74
C ALA A 297 22.55 -22.25 -20.42
N ILE A 298 21.38 -21.69 -20.76
CA ILE A 298 21.01 -20.34 -20.41
C ILE A 298 21.06 -20.14 -18.88
N ALA A 299 20.47 -21.04 -18.10
CA ALA A 299 20.47 -20.93 -16.64
C ALA A 299 21.87 -20.98 -16.02
N LYS A 300 22.79 -21.74 -16.60
CA LYS A 300 24.19 -21.89 -16.16
C LYS A 300 25.08 -20.73 -16.62
N SER A 301 24.76 -20.05 -17.73
CA SER A 301 25.53 -18.91 -18.23
C SER A 301 25.25 -17.61 -17.43
N ILE A 302 24.21 -17.58 -16.60
CA ILE A 302 23.86 -16.40 -15.81
C ILE A 302 24.57 -16.44 -14.46
N ASP A 303 25.59 -15.61 -14.31
CA ASP A 303 26.22 -15.36 -13.01
C ASP A 303 25.37 -14.36 -12.19
N ARG A 304 24.58 -14.92 -11.27
CA ARG A 304 23.69 -14.13 -10.41
C ARG A 304 24.45 -13.27 -9.40
N ASN A 305 25.62 -13.68 -8.95
CA ASN A 305 26.43 -12.89 -8.02
C ASN A 305 27.01 -11.67 -8.75
N LEU A 306 27.51 -11.86 -9.97
CA LEU A 306 28.00 -10.77 -10.80
C LEU A 306 26.91 -9.73 -11.09
N ILE A 307 25.67 -10.19 -11.39
CA ILE A 307 24.53 -9.28 -11.58
C ILE A 307 24.23 -8.50 -10.30
N VAL A 308 24.22 -9.14 -9.15
CA VAL A 308 23.98 -8.48 -7.87
C VAL A 308 25.07 -7.43 -7.58
N ASP A 309 26.33 -7.79 -7.80
CA ASP A 309 27.46 -6.89 -7.55
C ASP A 309 27.51 -5.71 -8.54
N LYS A 310 27.46 -5.99 -9.85
CA LYS A 310 27.68 -4.95 -10.87
C LYS A 310 26.44 -4.17 -11.28
N VAL A 311 25.25 -4.80 -11.24
CA VAL A 311 23.99 -4.16 -11.67
C VAL A 311 23.24 -3.60 -10.48
N SER A 312 23.20 -4.32 -9.36
CA SER A 312 22.44 -3.91 -8.18
C SER A 312 23.30 -3.32 -7.06
N TYR A 313 24.60 -3.13 -7.29
CA TYR A 313 25.53 -2.52 -6.32
C TYR A 313 25.49 -3.18 -4.93
N GLY A 314 25.26 -4.50 -4.86
CA GLY A 314 25.10 -5.24 -3.62
C GLY A 314 23.78 -4.97 -2.88
N LEU A 315 22.86 -4.19 -3.44
CA LEU A 315 21.58 -3.84 -2.81
C LEU A 315 20.53 -4.97 -2.86
N ARG A 316 20.81 -6.06 -3.56
CA ARG A 316 19.93 -7.23 -3.72
C ARG A 316 20.66 -8.50 -3.34
N ASN A 317 19.92 -9.61 -3.23
CA ASN A 317 20.48 -10.93 -2.97
C ASN A 317 20.18 -11.89 -4.12
N PRO A 318 21.11 -12.80 -4.47
CA PRO A 318 20.86 -13.78 -5.52
C PRO A 318 19.71 -14.74 -5.10
N ALA A 319 18.68 -14.81 -5.93
CA ALA A 319 17.57 -15.72 -5.70
C ALA A 319 17.90 -17.14 -6.20
N ARG A 320 17.52 -18.17 -5.42
CA ARG A 320 17.65 -19.59 -5.78
C ARG A 320 16.29 -20.26 -6.05
N SER A 321 15.20 -19.52 -5.91
CA SER A 321 13.82 -20.01 -6.05
C SER A 321 12.91 -18.85 -6.39
N ILE A 322 11.82 -19.12 -7.12
CA ILE A 322 10.74 -18.15 -7.35
C ILE A 322 9.91 -17.88 -6.09
N ILE A 323 10.08 -18.67 -5.04
CA ILE A 323 9.45 -18.43 -3.74
C ILE A 323 10.47 -17.71 -2.87
N PRO A 324 10.16 -16.51 -2.36
CA PRO A 324 11.02 -15.78 -1.44
C PRO A 324 11.40 -16.62 -0.22
N LYS A 325 12.65 -16.52 0.25
CA LYS A 325 13.16 -17.31 1.37
C LYS A 325 12.31 -17.17 2.63
N VAL A 326 11.76 -15.98 2.88
CA VAL A 326 10.88 -15.69 4.02
C VAL A 326 9.57 -16.48 4.01
N LEU A 327 9.11 -16.89 2.82
CA LEU A 327 7.88 -17.69 2.64
C LEU A 327 8.15 -19.21 2.53
N LYS A 328 9.42 -19.63 2.57
CA LYS A 328 9.76 -21.06 2.64
C LYS A 328 9.73 -21.47 4.12
N LYS A 329 8.86 -22.44 4.44
CA LYS A 329 8.93 -23.20 5.68
C LYS A 329 9.99 -24.29 5.56
#